data_f733478126cfb6d31194d3f11ce313fc
#
_entry.id   f733478126cfb6d31194d3f11ce313fc
#
_cell.length_a   1.000
_cell.length_b   1.000
_cell.length_c   1.000
_cell.angle_alpha   90.00
_cell.angle_beta   90.00
_cell.angle_gamma   90.00
#
_symmetry.space_group_name_H-M   'P 1'
#
loop_
_entity.id
_entity.type
_entity.pdbx_description
1 polymer ?
#
loop_
_entity_poly.entity_id
_entity_poly.type
_entity_poly.pdbx_seq_one_letter_code
_entity_poly.pdbx_strand_id
1 'polypeptide(L)'
;MKRYFTTIWILVVTVLICASLMHAGAASEARAKSHFGVSRRGSPSFRLPQSQSQQAQAQQVQRKVAVTVDDLPGAVPGNDFALGDLKQLQKLNRENPAILRAHHVPAIGFVNEYKLQVKGERDARTALLQSWLDAGLTLGDHTYAHDDFQTTPLDKFEDETIRGEVVTSVLMKAAGQTERYFRHPYLDTGPTPEAKAAFGAFLKERGYTVAPVTLEDADYVFNDVLEQAYEKKDKKLAEKARKAYLDYVDTVFDYAENTSRTVFGREIPQVLLIHDNELNTECLDALLTKLEKRGYKFIPLAQALADPAYATPDNYIGADGISWILRWSLALGKQVDFKAGPEPPDWANKIFDQMRKERQGTPQT
;
A
#
# COMPACT_ATOMS: atom_id res chain seq x y z
N MET A 1 -14.61 -13.42 -16.87
CA MET A 1 -14.17 -14.84 -16.80
C MET A 1 -14.36 -15.33 -15.38
N LYS A 2 -14.91 -16.52 -15.20
CA LYS A 2 -15.29 -17.09 -13.91
C LYS A 2 -14.05 -17.22 -13.01
N ARG A 3 -13.99 -16.49 -11.90
CA ARG A 3 -13.08 -16.83 -10.80
C ARG A 3 -13.69 -18.04 -10.07
N TYR A 4 -13.11 -19.20 -10.30
CA TYR A 4 -13.41 -20.40 -9.52
C TYR A 4 -12.57 -20.33 -8.24
N PHE A 5 -13.25 -20.40 -7.11
CA PHE A 5 -12.63 -20.80 -5.86
C PHE A 5 -12.12 -22.23 -6.05
N THR A 6 -10.84 -22.38 -6.25
CA THR A 6 -10.19 -23.68 -6.29
C THR A 6 -9.69 -23.97 -4.90
N THR A 7 -10.37 -24.91 -4.25
CA THR A 7 -9.98 -25.52 -2.98
C THR A 7 -8.61 -26.17 -3.15
N ILE A 8 -7.57 -25.59 -2.57
CA ILE A 8 -6.23 -26.19 -2.56
C ILE A 8 -6.23 -27.26 -1.50
N TRP A 9 -6.08 -28.52 -1.93
CA TRP A 9 -5.76 -29.67 -1.10
C TRP A 9 -4.32 -29.54 -0.61
N ILE A 10 -4.16 -29.42 0.70
CA ILE A 10 -2.85 -29.46 1.35
C ILE A 10 -2.38 -30.90 1.39
N LEU A 11 -1.34 -31.20 0.62
CA LEU A 11 -0.61 -32.45 0.72
C LEU A 11 0.41 -32.31 1.86
N VAL A 12 0.11 -32.94 3.00
CA VAL A 12 1.04 -33.05 4.13
C VAL A 12 2.10 -34.08 3.76
N VAL A 13 3.32 -33.65 3.50
CA VAL A 13 4.48 -34.54 3.42
C VAL A 13 5.08 -34.61 4.81
N THR A 14 4.86 -35.78 5.45
CA THR A 14 5.48 -36.15 6.72
C THR A 14 6.90 -36.64 6.45
N VAL A 15 7.91 -35.87 6.85
CA VAL A 15 9.31 -36.39 6.88
C VAL A 15 9.63 -36.78 8.31
N LEU A 16 9.79 -38.08 8.50
CA LEU A 16 10.36 -38.71 9.71
C LEU A 16 11.86 -38.37 9.76
N ILE A 17 12.31 -37.80 10.87
CA ILE A 17 13.73 -37.81 11.24
C ILE A 17 13.89 -38.58 12.55
N CYS A 18 14.68 -39.62 12.44
CA CYS A 18 15.10 -40.52 13.53
C CYS A 18 15.94 -39.80 14.58
N ALA A 19 15.67 -40.19 15.80
CA ALA A 19 16.46 -39.88 16.98
C ALA A 19 17.83 -40.55 16.97
N SER A 20 18.82 -39.90 17.56
CA SER A 20 20.00 -40.57 18.14
C SER A 20 20.34 -39.89 19.46
N LEU A 21 20.33 -40.73 20.49
CA LEU A 21 20.60 -40.51 21.90
C LEU A 21 22.11 -40.53 22.21
N MET A 22 22.41 -40.06 23.43
CA MET A 22 23.54 -40.31 24.32
C MET A 22 24.72 -39.33 24.21
N HIS A 23 25.20 -38.69 25.30
CA HIS A 23 25.70 -39.29 26.54
C HIS A 23 25.71 -38.30 27.70
N ALA A 24 25.56 -38.83 28.90
CA ALA A 24 25.65 -38.21 30.21
C ALA A 24 27.11 -38.03 30.67
N GLY A 25 27.33 -37.07 31.55
CA GLY A 25 28.57 -36.92 32.30
C GLY A 25 28.33 -36.12 33.57
N ALA A 26 28.44 -36.77 34.71
CA ALA A 26 28.08 -36.32 36.06
C ALA A 26 29.25 -35.68 36.82
N ALA A 27 28.85 -34.90 37.81
CA ALA A 27 29.43 -34.67 39.13
C ALA A 27 30.72 -33.89 39.32
N SER A 28 30.70 -32.84 40.16
CA SER A 28 31.31 -33.03 41.51
C SER A 28 31.06 -31.78 42.37
N GLU A 29 30.53 -32.05 43.58
CA GLU A 29 30.43 -31.14 44.70
C GLU A 29 31.82 -30.83 45.30
N ALA A 30 32.03 -29.62 45.76
CA ALA A 30 33.02 -29.31 46.78
C ALA A 30 32.49 -28.27 47.74
N ARG A 31 32.27 -28.72 48.95
CA ARG A 31 31.81 -28.02 50.14
C ARG A 31 33.03 -27.53 50.92
N ALA A 32 33.14 -26.27 51.23
CA ALA A 32 34.04 -25.77 52.29
C ALA A 32 33.32 -24.75 53.18
N LYS A 33 33.17 -25.17 54.43
CA LYS A 33 32.76 -24.32 55.55
C LYS A 33 34.01 -23.62 56.13
N SER A 34 33.91 -22.37 56.50
CA SER A 34 34.65 -21.85 57.65
C SER A 34 33.97 -20.64 58.28
N HIS A 35 34.12 -20.55 59.56
CA HIS A 35 33.39 -19.80 60.55
C HIS A 35 33.97 -18.40 60.85
N PHE A 36 33.11 -17.54 61.41
CA PHE A 36 33.33 -16.50 62.43
C PHE A 36 33.84 -15.12 62.00
N GLY A 37 33.07 -14.10 62.47
CA GLY A 37 33.52 -12.74 62.68
C GLY A 37 32.40 -11.69 62.72
N VAL A 38 31.68 -11.59 63.87
CA VAL A 38 30.73 -10.51 64.13
C VAL A 38 31.51 -9.22 64.42
N SER A 39 31.30 -8.16 63.64
CA SER A 39 31.57 -6.80 64.08
C SER A 39 30.45 -5.87 63.63
N ARG A 40 29.70 -5.37 64.57
CA ARG A 40 28.70 -4.30 64.40
C ARG A 40 29.45 -2.96 64.21
N ARG A 41 29.30 -2.34 63.03
CA ARG A 41 29.46 -0.87 62.91
C ARG A 41 28.59 -0.38 61.76
N GLY A 42 27.72 0.60 62.09
CA GLY A 42 27.15 1.68 61.30
C GLY A 42 26.71 1.39 59.85
N SER A 43 25.43 1.31 59.64
CA SER A 43 24.83 1.36 58.29
C SER A 43 24.97 2.75 57.68
N PRO A 44 25.64 2.92 56.56
CA PRO A 44 25.40 4.06 55.69
C PRO A 44 24.14 3.76 54.88
N SER A 45 23.14 4.61 55.02
CA SER A 45 21.95 4.61 54.16
C SER A 45 22.37 4.90 52.73
N PHE A 46 22.51 3.84 51.93
CA PHE A 46 22.70 3.96 50.50
C PHE A 46 21.36 4.40 49.90
N ARG A 47 21.21 5.69 49.63
CA ARG A 47 20.19 6.18 48.70
C ARG A 47 20.53 5.68 47.31
N LEU A 48 19.77 4.72 46.82
CA LEU A 48 19.80 4.35 45.41
C LEU A 48 19.41 5.60 44.60
N PRO A 49 20.15 5.90 43.51
CA PRO A 49 19.76 7.01 42.66
C PRO A 49 18.43 6.66 41.95
N GLN A 50 17.40 7.44 42.27
CA GLN A 50 16.06 7.38 41.64
C GLN A 50 16.03 7.96 40.23
N SER A 51 17.09 7.81 39.41
CA SER A 51 17.19 8.49 38.13
C SER A 51 17.30 7.57 36.89
N GLN A 52 17.12 6.25 37.05
CA GLN A 52 17.13 5.35 35.87
C GLN A 52 15.77 4.76 35.47
N SER A 53 14.73 4.96 36.28
CA SER A 53 13.38 4.49 35.94
C SER A 53 12.54 5.52 35.16
N GLN A 54 13.00 6.72 34.95
CA GLN A 54 12.29 7.76 34.18
C GLN A 54 12.80 7.96 32.74
N GLN A 55 13.87 7.29 32.33
CA GLN A 55 14.37 7.37 30.93
C GLN A 55 13.97 6.20 30.04
N ALA A 56 13.22 5.25 30.53
CA ALA A 56 12.53 4.25 29.72
C ALA A 56 11.09 4.67 29.40
N GLN A 57 10.83 5.95 29.18
CA GLN A 57 9.73 6.32 28.32
C GLN A 57 10.13 5.84 26.93
N ALA A 58 9.56 4.69 26.53
CA ALA A 58 9.65 4.19 25.18
C ALA A 58 9.45 5.40 24.26
N GLN A 59 10.47 5.82 23.53
CA GLN A 59 10.31 6.75 22.43
C GLN A 59 9.24 6.10 21.54
N GLN A 60 8.04 6.62 21.60
CA GLN A 60 6.95 6.17 20.79
C GLN A 60 7.42 6.40 19.35
N VAL A 61 7.79 5.30 18.68
CA VAL A 61 8.33 5.38 17.32
C VAL A 61 7.28 6.11 16.50
N GLN A 62 7.66 7.29 16.00
CA GLN A 62 6.78 8.12 15.19
C GLN A 62 6.29 7.32 14.00
N ARG A 63 4.98 7.06 13.91
CA ARG A 63 4.34 6.42 12.78
C ARG A 63 4.50 7.27 11.52
N LYS A 64 4.78 6.61 10.40
CA LYS A 64 5.04 7.29 9.13
C LYS A 64 4.24 6.65 8.02
N VAL A 65 3.71 7.45 7.11
CA VAL A 65 3.01 6.99 5.91
C VAL A 65 3.35 7.87 4.72
N ALA A 66 3.67 7.21 3.60
CA ALA A 66 3.70 7.85 2.28
C ALA A 66 2.36 7.58 1.60
N VAL A 67 1.71 8.62 1.11
CA VAL A 67 0.45 8.52 0.37
C VAL A 67 0.74 8.47 -1.12
N THR A 68 0.16 7.49 -1.80
CA THR A 68 0.23 7.33 -3.25
C THR A 68 -1.16 7.25 -3.83
N VAL A 69 -1.36 7.88 -4.99
CA VAL A 69 -2.68 8.03 -5.62
C VAL A 69 -2.60 7.44 -7.01
N ASP A 70 -3.30 6.37 -7.27
CA ASP A 70 -3.26 5.69 -8.54
C ASP A 70 -4.36 6.19 -9.50
N ASP A 71 -4.20 5.89 -10.78
CA ASP A 71 -5.16 6.09 -11.86
C ASP A 71 -5.39 7.53 -12.33
N LEU A 72 -4.40 8.41 -12.18
CA LEU A 72 -4.52 9.75 -12.73
C LEU A 72 -4.75 9.77 -14.27
N PRO A 73 -5.50 10.76 -14.77
CA PRO A 73 -6.15 11.87 -14.09
C PRO A 73 -7.55 11.57 -13.55
N GLY A 74 -7.84 10.33 -13.15
CA GLY A 74 -9.06 9.95 -12.44
C GLY A 74 -9.42 8.48 -12.60
N ALA A 75 -9.71 7.82 -11.47
CA ALA A 75 -10.33 6.52 -11.36
C ALA A 75 -11.85 6.69 -11.35
N VAL A 76 -12.45 6.68 -12.53
CA VAL A 76 -13.89 6.86 -12.68
C VAL A 76 -14.62 5.52 -12.79
N PRO A 77 -15.90 5.45 -12.42
CA PRO A 77 -16.68 4.23 -12.55
C PRO A 77 -16.69 3.71 -13.99
N GLY A 78 -16.69 2.40 -14.15
CA GLY A 78 -16.73 1.78 -15.47
C GLY A 78 -15.87 0.54 -15.55
N ASN A 79 -14.82 0.64 -16.25
CA ASN A 79 -13.72 -0.31 -16.30
C ASN A 79 -12.40 0.47 -16.18
N ASP A 80 -11.30 -0.24 -16.10
CA ASP A 80 -9.96 0.37 -15.96
C ASP A 80 -9.59 1.26 -17.17
N PHE A 81 -10.31 1.13 -18.29
CA PHE A 81 -10.16 1.93 -19.50
C PHE A 81 -11.14 3.10 -19.60
N ALA A 82 -11.94 3.36 -18.57
CA ALA A 82 -12.90 4.46 -18.57
C ALA A 82 -12.17 5.81 -18.63
N LEU A 83 -12.54 6.63 -19.61
CA LEU A 83 -11.87 7.92 -19.88
C LEU A 83 -12.37 9.05 -18.99
N GLY A 84 -13.51 8.89 -18.34
CA GLY A 84 -14.14 9.90 -17.51
C GLY A 84 -14.63 11.14 -18.27
N ASP A 85 -15.61 11.82 -17.71
CA ASP A 85 -16.05 13.15 -18.18
C ASP A 85 -15.03 14.21 -17.76
N LEU A 86 -14.66 15.12 -18.67
CA LEU A 86 -13.65 16.13 -18.42
C LEU A 86 -13.99 17.04 -17.22
N LYS A 87 -15.27 17.35 -16.99
CA LYS A 87 -15.67 18.19 -15.84
C LYS A 87 -15.49 17.45 -14.53
N GLN A 88 -15.82 16.15 -14.49
CA GLN A 88 -15.56 15.30 -13.33
C GLN A 88 -14.05 15.25 -13.05
N LEU A 89 -13.24 14.95 -14.06
CA LEU A 89 -11.77 14.94 -13.91
C LEU A 89 -11.22 16.28 -13.44
N GLN A 90 -11.74 17.40 -13.96
CA GLN A 90 -11.37 18.75 -13.49
C GLN A 90 -11.72 18.99 -12.01
N LYS A 91 -12.82 18.41 -11.53
CA LYS A 91 -13.17 18.46 -10.10
C LYS A 91 -12.17 17.67 -9.28
N LEU A 92 -11.92 16.39 -9.62
CA LEU A 92 -10.99 15.52 -8.91
C LEU A 92 -9.60 16.16 -8.78
N ASN A 93 -9.03 16.59 -9.91
CA ASN A 93 -7.67 17.15 -9.97
C ASN A 93 -7.56 18.59 -9.42
N ARG A 94 -8.65 19.25 -9.11
CA ARG A 94 -8.66 20.49 -8.34
C ARG A 94 -8.74 20.23 -6.84
N GLU A 95 -9.60 19.30 -6.42
CA GLU A 95 -9.93 19.09 -5.00
C GLU A 95 -8.93 18.17 -4.31
N ASN A 96 -8.60 17.01 -4.87
CA ASN A 96 -7.66 16.06 -4.24
C ASN A 96 -6.25 16.67 -4.02
N PRO A 97 -5.59 17.30 -5.02
CA PRO A 97 -4.31 17.95 -4.77
C PRO A 97 -4.39 19.11 -3.76
N ALA A 98 -5.50 19.85 -3.73
CA ALA A 98 -5.69 20.93 -2.76
C ALA A 98 -5.79 20.41 -1.33
N ILE A 99 -6.49 19.29 -1.10
CA ILE A 99 -6.59 18.62 0.21
C ILE A 99 -5.22 18.07 0.62
N LEU A 100 -4.53 17.35 -0.27
CA LEU A 100 -3.18 16.83 0.01
C LEU A 100 -2.22 17.94 0.42
N ARG A 101 -2.26 19.07 -0.29
CA ARG A 101 -1.43 20.23 0.04
C ARG A 101 -1.80 20.87 1.38
N ALA A 102 -3.10 20.95 1.71
CA ALA A 102 -3.57 21.53 2.97
C ALA A 102 -3.05 20.72 4.18
N HIS A 103 -2.95 19.40 4.07
CA HIS A 103 -2.38 18.50 5.06
C HIS A 103 -0.85 18.32 4.92
N HIS A 104 -0.18 19.06 4.04
CA HIS A 104 1.26 18.95 3.79
C HIS A 104 1.70 17.52 3.41
N VAL A 105 0.87 16.78 2.67
CA VAL A 105 1.14 15.41 2.22
C VAL A 105 2.00 15.44 0.96
N PRO A 106 3.24 14.94 0.97
CA PRO A 106 4.09 14.85 -0.21
C PRO A 106 3.72 13.61 -1.05
N ALA A 107 2.54 13.61 -1.68
CA ALA A 107 2.01 12.47 -2.42
C ALA A 107 2.61 12.33 -3.82
N ILE A 108 2.50 11.12 -4.38
CA ILE A 108 2.79 10.80 -5.78
C ILE A 108 1.51 10.34 -6.45
N GLY A 109 1.19 10.90 -7.63
CA GLY A 109 0.12 10.43 -8.49
C GLY A 109 0.65 9.54 -9.61
N PHE A 110 0.13 8.32 -9.77
CA PHE A 110 0.51 7.39 -10.81
C PHE A 110 -0.44 7.48 -12.00
N VAL A 111 0.12 7.69 -13.20
CA VAL A 111 -0.60 8.15 -14.38
C VAL A 111 -0.81 7.03 -15.38
N ASN A 112 -2.04 6.92 -15.93
CA ASN A 112 -2.33 6.15 -17.13
C ASN A 112 -2.52 7.12 -18.31
N GLU A 113 -1.49 7.27 -19.16
CA GLU A 113 -1.51 8.28 -20.23
C GLU A 113 -2.56 8.03 -21.33
N TYR A 114 -3.11 6.81 -21.43
CA TYR A 114 -4.24 6.51 -22.29
C TYR A 114 -5.45 7.45 -22.01
N LYS A 115 -5.69 7.76 -20.74
CA LYS A 115 -6.78 8.64 -20.32
C LYS A 115 -6.65 10.08 -20.84
N LEU A 116 -5.48 10.47 -21.33
CA LEU A 116 -5.25 11.76 -21.98
C LEU A 116 -5.68 11.78 -23.46
N GLN A 117 -5.88 10.62 -24.08
CA GLN A 117 -6.02 10.48 -25.55
C GLN A 117 -7.48 10.68 -26.00
N VAL A 118 -8.15 11.72 -25.53
CA VAL A 118 -9.49 12.08 -25.98
C VAL A 118 -9.41 13.20 -27.03
N LYS A 119 -10.03 12.95 -28.19
CA LYS A 119 -10.03 13.93 -29.30
C LYS A 119 -10.60 15.28 -28.88
N GLY A 120 -9.80 16.31 -29.00
CA GLY A 120 -10.17 17.68 -28.62
C GLY A 120 -10.02 18.02 -27.14
N GLU A 121 -9.64 17.06 -26.27
CA GLU A 121 -9.47 17.28 -24.83
C GLU A 121 -8.03 17.06 -24.34
N ARG A 122 -7.11 16.63 -25.19
CA ARG A 122 -5.76 16.22 -24.79
C ARG A 122 -5.04 17.29 -23.98
N ASP A 123 -5.05 18.54 -24.43
CA ASP A 123 -4.37 19.63 -23.71
C ASP A 123 -5.04 19.91 -22.37
N ALA A 124 -6.38 19.90 -22.31
CA ALA A 124 -7.12 20.07 -21.08
C ALA A 124 -6.85 18.94 -20.07
N ARG A 125 -6.78 17.68 -20.54
CA ARG A 125 -6.45 16.51 -19.69
C ARG A 125 -4.99 16.52 -19.25
N THR A 126 -4.07 16.93 -20.11
CA THR A 126 -2.66 17.14 -19.75
C THR A 126 -2.50 18.21 -18.67
N ALA A 127 -3.29 19.28 -18.74
CA ALA A 127 -3.29 20.33 -17.71
C ALA A 127 -3.74 19.84 -16.33
N LEU A 128 -4.52 18.74 -16.26
CA LEU A 128 -4.86 18.11 -14.98
C LEU A 128 -3.62 17.53 -14.29
N LEU A 129 -2.74 16.89 -15.04
CA LEU A 129 -1.46 16.39 -14.50
C LEU A 129 -0.55 17.54 -14.07
N GLN A 130 -0.53 18.64 -14.85
CA GLN A 130 0.24 19.83 -14.48
C GLN A 130 -0.23 20.40 -13.13
N SER A 131 -1.53 20.36 -12.83
CA SER A 131 -2.07 20.86 -11.56
C SER A 131 -1.53 20.10 -10.32
N TRP A 132 -1.18 18.83 -10.45
CA TRP A 132 -0.50 18.05 -9.41
C TRP A 132 0.90 18.60 -9.14
N LEU A 133 1.67 18.84 -10.20
CA LEU A 133 3.01 19.42 -10.10
C LEU A 133 2.98 20.84 -9.53
N ASP A 134 2.01 21.66 -9.95
CA ASP A 134 1.79 23.02 -9.43
C ASP A 134 1.40 23.03 -7.95
N ALA A 135 0.77 21.94 -7.47
CA ALA A 135 0.50 21.73 -6.05
C ALA A 135 1.75 21.25 -5.26
N GLY A 136 2.89 21.06 -5.92
CA GLY A 136 4.14 20.56 -5.31
C GLY A 136 4.18 19.04 -5.11
N LEU A 137 3.29 18.32 -5.81
CA LEU A 137 3.22 16.86 -5.78
C LEU A 137 4.10 16.27 -6.89
N THR A 138 4.25 14.95 -6.92
CA THR A 138 5.08 14.21 -7.89
C THR A 138 4.19 13.34 -8.76
N LEU A 139 4.64 13.02 -9.98
CA LEU A 139 3.98 12.06 -10.85
C LEU A 139 4.84 10.80 -11.00
N GLY A 140 4.19 9.66 -11.24
CA GLY A 140 4.81 8.37 -11.53
C GLY A 140 4.10 7.68 -12.69
N ASP A 141 4.68 6.59 -13.18
CA ASP A 141 4.17 5.79 -14.28
C ASP A 141 3.32 4.63 -13.75
N HIS A 142 2.11 4.46 -14.31
CA HIS A 142 1.18 3.37 -14.02
C HIS A 142 0.81 2.58 -15.28
N THR A 143 1.73 2.49 -16.23
CA THR A 143 1.54 2.02 -17.61
C THR A 143 0.62 2.94 -18.43
N TYR A 144 0.60 2.74 -19.74
CA TYR A 144 -0.23 3.55 -20.62
C TYR A 144 -1.72 3.28 -20.42
N ALA A 145 -2.15 2.02 -20.44
CA ALA A 145 -3.56 1.63 -20.43
C ALA A 145 -3.98 0.75 -19.24
N HIS A 146 -3.16 0.69 -18.18
CA HIS A 146 -3.44 -0.12 -16.98
C HIS A 146 -3.55 -1.63 -17.27
N ASP A 147 -2.70 -2.13 -18.19
CA ASP A 147 -2.72 -3.55 -18.58
C ASP A 147 -2.30 -4.46 -17.42
N ASP A 148 -2.93 -5.62 -17.33
CA ASP A 148 -2.62 -6.65 -16.34
C ASP A 148 -1.41 -7.49 -16.78
N PHE A 149 -0.32 -7.46 -16.00
CA PHE A 149 0.90 -8.20 -16.32
C PHE A 149 0.74 -9.72 -16.22
N GLN A 150 -0.33 -10.23 -15.57
CA GLN A 150 -0.61 -11.69 -15.61
C GLN A 150 -1.00 -12.19 -16.99
N THR A 151 -1.59 -11.33 -17.81
CA THR A 151 -2.15 -11.71 -19.10
C THR A 151 -1.47 -11.01 -20.28
N THR A 152 -0.70 -9.95 -20.02
CA THR A 152 0.01 -9.18 -21.03
C THR A 152 1.42 -9.73 -21.23
N PRO A 153 1.83 -10.09 -22.48
CA PRO A 153 3.19 -10.50 -22.78
C PRO A 153 4.22 -9.45 -22.35
N LEU A 154 5.41 -9.89 -21.92
CA LEU A 154 6.45 -9.02 -21.39
C LEU A 154 6.81 -7.87 -22.33
N ASP A 155 7.03 -8.14 -23.61
CA ASP A 155 7.37 -7.13 -24.62
C ASP A 155 6.28 -6.07 -24.77
N LYS A 156 5.01 -6.44 -24.61
CA LYS A 156 3.87 -5.52 -24.64
C LYS A 156 3.77 -4.71 -23.35
N PHE A 157 4.04 -5.33 -22.21
CA PHE A 157 4.01 -4.63 -20.93
C PHE A 157 5.17 -3.62 -20.80
N GLU A 158 6.34 -3.93 -21.38
CA GLU A 158 7.44 -2.98 -21.53
C GLU A 158 7.06 -1.80 -22.44
N ASP A 159 6.37 -2.07 -23.58
CA ASP A 159 5.86 -1.02 -24.47
C ASP A 159 4.81 -0.12 -23.76
N GLU A 160 3.91 -0.71 -22.99
CA GLU A 160 2.94 0.02 -22.16
C GLU A 160 3.63 0.99 -21.16
N THR A 161 4.72 0.55 -20.54
CA THR A 161 5.53 1.42 -19.67
C THR A 161 6.19 2.55 -20.46
N ILE A 162 6.78 2.26 -21.64
CA ILE A 162 7.39 3.29 -22.48
C ILE A 162 6.37 4.32 -22.97
N ARG A 163 5.17 3.88 -23.31
CA ARG A 163 4.08 4.77 -23.74
C ARG A 163 3.48 5.57 -22.59
N GLY A 164 3.49 5.01 -21.38
CA GLY A 164 2.95 5.62 -20.17
C GLY A 164 3.80 6.77 -19.60
N GLU A 165 5.03 6.97 -20.09
CA GLU A 165 5.92 8.02 -19.59
C GLU A 165 6.05 9.25 -20.51
N VAL A 166 5.43 9.24 -21.71
CA VAL A 166 5.72 10.21 -22.79
C VAL A 166 5.35 11.65 -22.37
N VAL A 167 4.17 11.85 -21.83
CA VAL A 167 3.70 13.17 -21.35
C VAL A 167 4.25 13.44 -19.95
N THR A 168 4.13 12.45 -19.05
CA THR A 168 4.53 12.54 -17.66
C THR A 168 6.00 12.92 -17.50
N SER A 169 6.91 12.30 -18.27
CA SER A 169 8.35 12.63 -18.20
C SER A 169 8.67 14.06 -18.65
N VAL A 170 7.94 14.60 -19.62
CA VAL A 170 8.10 15.98 -20.08
C VAL A 170 7.65 16.97 -19.00
N LEU A 171 6.49 16.73 -18.40
CA LEU A 171 5.95 17.54 -17.32
C LEU A 171 6.86 17.53 -16.09
N MET A 172 7.29 16.34 -15.64
CA MET A 172 8.21 16.16 -14.51
C MET A 172 9.52 16.92 -14.74
N LYS A 173 10.12 16.76 -15.92
CA LYS A 173 11.35 17.48 -16.29
C LYS A 173 11.17 18.99 -16.28
N ALA A 174 10.04 19.50 -16.80
CA ALA A 174 9.73 20.92 -16.77
C ALA A 174 9.55 21.47 -15.34
N ALA A 175 9.04 20.63 -14.43
CA ALA A 175 8.93 20.94 -13.00
C ALA A 175 10.25 20.76 -12.22
N GLY A 176 11.35 20.38 -12.88
CA GLY A 176 12.65 20.13 -12.24
C GLY A 176 12.72 18.86 -11.40
N GLN A 177 11.79 17.92 -11.61
CA GLN A 177 11.74 16.64 -10.92
C GLN A 177 12.43 15.58 -11.78
N THR A 178 13.21 14.70 -11.15
CA THR A 178 14.02 13.67 -11.81
C THR A 178 13.75 12.26 -11.33
N GLU A 179 13.04 12.11 -10.22
CA GLU A 179 12.63 10.81 -9.68
C GLU A 179 11.69 10.12 -10.65
N ARG A 180 11.92 8.82 -10.83
CA ARG A 180 11.09 7.97 -11.70
C ARG A 180 10.54 6.84 -10.87
N TYR A 181 9.24 6.90 -10.59
CA TYR A 181 8.53 5.87 -9.85
C TYR A 181 7.59 5.10 -10.78
N PHE A 182 7.55 3.79 -10.61
CA PHE A 182 6.65 2.89 -11.31
C PHE A 182 5.73 2.17 -10.33
N ARG A 183 4.44 2.12 -10.63
CA ARG A 183 3.43 1.35 -9.92
C ARG A 183 2.86 0.28 -10.84
N HIS A 184 2.95 -0.98 -10.39
CA HIS A 184 2.35 -2.09 -11.10
C HIS A 184 0.82 -1.99 -11.05
N PRO A 185 0.10 -2.01 -12.20
CA PRO A 185 -1.35 -2.21 -12.22
C PRO A 185 -1.75 -3.46 -11.44
N TYR A 186 -2.87 -3.40 -10.73
CA TYR A 186 -3.37 -4.49 -9.87
C TYR A 186 -2.36 -4.97 -8.81
N LEU A 187 -1.30 -4.23 -8.56
CA LEU A 187 -0.14 -4.65 -7.76
C LEU A 187 0.52 -5.93 -8.29
N ASP A 188 0.30 -6.27 -9.54
CA ASP A 188 0.76 -7.52 -10.14
C ASP A 188 2.18 -7.39 -10.71
N THR A 189 3.06 -8.29 -10.30
CA THR A 189 4.49 -8.25 -10.66
C THR A 189 4.90 -9.29 -11.71
N GLY A 190 3.92 -9.95 -12.30
CA GLY A 190 4.10 -10.87 -13.44
C GLY A 190 3.79 -12.33 -13.14
N PRO A 191 3.52 -13.12 -14.21
CA PRO A 191 3.01 -14.49 -14.13
C PRO A 191 4.05 -15.53 -13.71
N THR A 192 5.34 -15.22 -13.91
CA THR A 192 6.44 -16.16 -13.60
C THR A 192 7.63 -15.42 -12.98
N PRO A 193 8.51 -16.14 -12.26
CA PRO A 193 9.74 -15.56 -11.72
C PRO A 193 10.63 -14.92 -12.80
N GLU A 194 10.67 -15.53 -14.01
CA GLU A 194 11.47 -15.05 -15.14
C GLU A 194 10.91 -13.75 -15.69
N ALA A 195 9.58 -13.66 -15.90
CA ALA A 195 8.91 -12.45 -16.37
C ALA A 195 9.08 -11.30 -15.36
N LYS A 196 8.88 -11.58 -14.08
CA LYS A 196 9.09 -10.61 -13.00
C LYS A 196 10.54 -10.09 -12.96
N ALA A 197 11.52 -11.01 -13.06
CA ALA A 197 12.93 -10.62 -13.04
C ALA A 197 13.32 -9.80 -14.27
N ALA A 198 12.84 -10.19 -15.46
CA ALA A 198 13.10 -9.48 -16.71
C ALA A 198 12.51 -8.07 -16.69
N PHE A 199 11.24 -7.92 -16.28
CA PHE A 199 10.61 -6.62 -16.17
C PHE A 199 11.27 -5.75 -15.09
N GLY A 200 11.67 -6.33 -13.97
CA GLY A 200 12.44 -5.63 -12.93
C GLY A 200 13.80 -5.11 -13.44
N ALA A 201 14.48 -5.89 -14.30
CA ALA A 201 15.72 -5.44 -14.96
C ALA A 201 15.46 -4.29 -15.95
N PHE A 202 14.39 -4.38 -16.75
CA PHE A 202 13.95 -3.32 -17.65
C PHE A 202 13.65 -2.00 -16.89
N LEU A 203 12.88 -2.06 -15.81
CA LEU A 203 12.58 -0.88 -14.99
C LEU A 203 13.86 -0.25 -14.42
N LYS A 204 14.77 -1.09 -13.91
CA LYS A 204 16.07 -0.64 -13.38
C LYS A 204 16.94 0.04 -14.43
N GLU A 205 17.04 -0.53 -15.63
CA GLU A 205 17.79 0.05 -16.75
C GLU A 205 17.26 1.42 -17.14
N ARG A 206 15.94 1.62 -17.05
CA ARG A 206 15.29 2.91 -17.32
C ARG A 206 15.30 3.87 -16.12
N GLY A 207 15.92 3.49 -15.02
CA GLY A 207 16.06 4.33 -13.83
C GLY A 207 14.78 4.43 -12.98
N TYR A 208 13.84 3.48 -13.14
CA TYR A 208 12.65 3.43 -12.32
C TYR A 208 12.90 2.82 -10.94
N THR A 209 12.23 3.38 -9.96
CA THR A 209 12.05 2.78 -8.63
C THR A 209 10.62 2.26 -8.52
N VAL A 210 10.45 0.97 -8.26
CA VAL A 210 9.12 0.40 -8.00
C VAL A 210 8.55 0.99 -6.71
N ALA A 211 7.30 1.42 -6.76
CA ALA A 211 6.55 1.91 -5.61
C ALA A 211 5.71 0.77 -5.02
N PRO A 212 6.19 0.07 -3.99
CA PRO A 212 5.44 -0.99 -3.34
C PRO A 212 4.28 -0.41 -2.52
N VAL A 213 3.23 -1.22 -2.31
CA VAL A 213 2.10 -0.88 -1.44
C VAL A 213 2.13 -1.78 -0.21
N THR A 214 2.07 -1.20 0.98
CA THR A 214 1.95 -1.97 2.21
C THR A 214 0.52 -1.95 2.77
N LEU A 215 -0.29 -1.00 2.31
CA LEU A 215 -1.61 -0.75 2.81
C LEU A 215 -2.51 -0.25 1.67
N GLU A 216 -3.61 -0.97 1.42
CA GLU A 216 -4.67 -0.64 0.47
C GLU A 216 -5.98 -0.52 1.24
N ASP A 217 -6.75 0.52 0.99
CA ASP A 217 -7.95 0.84 1.76
C ASP A 217 -9.28 0.55 1.04
N ALA A 218 -9.19 -0.14 -0.10
CA ALA A 218 -10.34 -0.55 -0.92
C ALA A 218 -11.30 0.62 -1.28
N ASP A 219 -10.79 1.83 -1.42
CA ASP A 219 -11.57 3.02 -1.74
C ASP A 219 -12.38 2.85 -3.03
N TYR A 220 -11.89 2.10 -4.01
CA TYR A 220 -12.59 1.80 -5.27
C TYR A 220 -13.91 1.05 -5.05
N VAL A 221 -14.02 0.18 -4.02
CA VAL A 221 -15.27 -0.52 -3.67
C VAL A 221 -16.30 0.49 -3.16
N PHE A 222 -15.90 1.35 -2.25
CA PHE A 222 -16.78 2.36 -1.66
C PHE A 222 -17.11 3.49 -2.66
N ASN A 223 -16.17 3.80 -3.58
CA ASN A 223 -16.42 4.74 -4.66
C ASN A 223 -17.52 4.24 -5.60
N ASP A 224 -17.48 2.98 -6.04
CA ASP A 224 -18.54 2.42 -6.88
C ASP A 224 -19.90 2.46 -6.17
N VAL A 225 -19.95 2.19 -4.87
CA VAL A 225 -21.18 2.33 -4.08
C VAL A 225 -21.66 3.78 -4.02
N LEU A 226 -20.75 4.74 -3.85
CA LEU A 226 -21.06 6.16 -3.81
C LEU A 226 -21.63 6.64 -5.15
N GLU A 227 -21.00 6.27 -6.25
CA GLU A 227 -21.44 6.61 -7.59
C GLU A 227 -22.82 6.02 -7.89
N GLN A 228 -23.07 4.76 -7.53
CA GLN A 228 -24.42 4.18 -7.65
C GLN A 228 -25.45 4.97 -6.83
N ALA A 229 -25.06 5.40 -5.62
CA ALA A 229 -25.94 6.21 -4.78
C ALA A 229 -26.30 7.55 -5.46
N TYR A 230 -25.36 8.18 -6.16
CA TYR A 230 -25.59 9.41 -6.90
C TYR A 230 -26.48 9.20 -8.12
N GLU A 231 -26.24 8.15 -8.91
CA GLU A 231 -27.08 7.78 -10.05
C GLU A 231 -28.53 7.56 -9.61
N LYS A 232 -28.74 6.87 -8.47
CA LYS A 232 -30.06 6.58 -7.89
C LYS A 232 -30.63 7.72 -7.05
N LYS A 233 -29.88 8.80 -6.83
CA LYS A 233 -30.22 9.91 -5.92
C LYS A 233 -30.50 9.45 -4.49
N ASP A 234 -29.82 8.38 -4.05
CA ASP A 234 -29.95 7.80 -2.71
C ASP A 234 -28.92 8.42 -1.74
N LYS A 235 -29.33 9.53 -1.13
CA LYS A 235 -28.51 10.25 -0.15
C LYS A 235 -28.13 9.41 1.06
N LYS A 236 -28.99 8.47 1.48
CA LYS A 236 -28.72 7.62 2.65
C LYS A 236 -27.62 6.60 2.34
N LEU A 237 -27.66 6.02 1.13
CA LEU A 237 -26.61 5.11 0.69
C LEU A 237 -25.28 5.85 0.55
N ALA A 238 -25.28 7.06 -0.03
CA ALA A 238 -24.06 7.88 -0.14
C ALA A 238 -23.44 8.18 1.23
N GLU A 239 -24.23 8.62 2.20
CA GLU A 239 -23.75 8.85 3.58
C GLU A 239 -23.23 7.58 4.22
N LYS A 240 -23.94 6.46 4.04
CA LYS A 240 -23.54 5.14 4.54
C LYS A 240 -22.19 4.71 3.95
N ALA A 241 -21.96 4.92 2.64
CA ALA A 241 -20.72 4.56 1.96
C ALA A 241 -19.53 5.34 2.54
N ARG A 242 -19.64 6.67 2.63
CA ARG A 242 -18.57 7.51 3.21
C ARG A 242 -18.22 7.14 4.64
N LYS A 243 -19.26 6.96 5.48
CA LYS A 243 -19.03 6.57 6.87
C LYS A 243 -18.36 5.20 6.97
N ALA A 244 -18.84 4.21 6.22
CA ALA A 244 -18.30 2.86 6.24
C ALA A 244 -16.85 2.81 5.74
N TYR A 245 -16.50 3.60 4.72
CA TYR A 245 -15.13 3.76 4.27
C TYR A 245 -14.22 4.28 5.37
N LEU A 246 -14.59 5.39 6.01
CA LEU A 246 -13.77 5.96 7.09
C LEU A 246 -13.67 5.05 8.32
N ASP A 247 -14.68 4.25 8.62
CA ASP A 247 -14.62 3.24 9.68
C ASP A 247 -13.71 2.07 9.26
N TYR A 248 -13.79 1.64 7.99
CA TYR A 248 -12.98 0.55 7.43
C TYR A 248 -11.48 0.86 7.43
N VAL A 249 -11.11 2.09 7.11
CA VAL A 249 -9.71 2.54 7.13
C VAL A 249 -9.04 2.27 8.47
N ASP A 250 -9.72 2.45 9.60
CA ASP A 250 -9.13 2.13 10.92
C ASP A 250 -8.72 0.67 11.02
N THR A 251 -9.56 -0.24 10.52
CA THR A 251 -9.30 -1.68 10.57
C THR A 251 -8.13 -2.07 9.67
N VAL A 252 -7.99 -1.40 8.51
CA VAL A 252 -6.87 -1.60 7.58
C VAL A 252 -5.56 -1.17 8.22
N PHE A 253 -5.52 0.00 8.87
CA PHE A 253 -4.34 0.47 9.56
C PHE A 253 -3.99 -0.40 10.78
N ASP A 254 -4.97 -0.85 11.57
CA ASP A 254 -4.76 -1.80 12.67
C ASP A 254 -4.11 -3.10 12.17
N TYR A 255 -4.60 -3.64 11.06
CA TYR A 255 -4.05 -4.83 10.44
C TYR A 255 -2.62 -4.62 9.95
N ALA A 256 -2.35 -3.53 9.22
CA ALA A 256 -1.02 -3.22 8.70
C ALA A 256 0.02 -3.02 9.82
N GLU A 257 -0.36 -2.32 10.90
CA GLU A 257 0.49 -2.13 12.08
C GLU A 257 0.81 -3.44 12.79
N ASN A 258 -0.21 -4.32 12.97
CA ASN A 258 -0.05 -5.63 13.58
C ASN A 258 0.82 -6.55 12.71
N THR A 259 0.56 -6.57 11.41
CA THR A 259 1.34 -7.34 10.44
C THR A 259 2.79 -6.86 10.41
N SER A 260 3.02 -5.55 10.42
CA SER A 260 4.34 -4.94 10.49
C SER A 260 5.13 -5.43 11.71
N ARG A 261 4.50 -5.42 12.89
CA ARG A 261 5.11 -5.95 14.12
C ARG A 261 5.39 -7.45 14.06
N THR A 262 4.49 -8.22 13.45
CA THR A 262 4.67 -9.67 13.27
C THR A 262 5.83 -9.99 12.34
N VAL A 263 5.95 -9.28 11.22
CA VAL A 263 6.95 -9.55 10.18
C VAL A 263 8.32 -9.00 10.58
N PHE A 264 8.39 -7.77 11.08
CA PHE A 264 9.63 -7.03 11.32
C PHE A 264 9.97 -6.81 12.80
N GLY A 265 9.12 -7.19 13.74
CA GLY A 265 9.29 -6.92 15.17
C GLY A 265 9.08 -5.45 15.55
N ARG A 266 8.64 -4.61 14.61
CA ARG A 266 8.40 -3.16 14.78
C ARG A 266 7.38 -2.65 13.76
N GLU A 267 6.84 -1.48 13.98
CA GLU A 267 6.15 -0.75 12.92
C GLU A 267 7.17 -0.20 11.91
N ILE A 268 6.83 -0.30 10.62
CA ILE A 268 7.59 0.27 9.51
C ILE A 268 6.83 1.48 8.93
N PRO A 269 7.49 2.41 8.23
CA PRO A 269 6.78 3.37 7.41
C PRO A 269 5.85 2.65 6.44
N GLN A 270 4.58 3.08 6.36
CA GLN A 270 3.61 2.50 5.44
C GLN A 270 3.61 3.23 4.11
N VAL A 271 3.22 2.54 3.04
CA VAL A 271 2.87 3.13 1.75
C VAL A 271 1.40 2.85 1.51
N LEU A 272 0.59 3.89 1.63
CA LEU A 272 -0.86 3.86 1.40
C LEU A 272 -1.13 4.05 -0.09
N LEU A 273 -1.97 3.19 -0.65
CA LEU A 273 -2.57 3.35 -1.96
C LEU A 273 -4.02 3.81 -1.80
N ILE A 274 -4.35 4.89 -2.47
CA ILE A 274 -5.69 5.38 -2.75
C ILE A 274 -5.80 5.69 -4.26
N HIS A 275 -7.02 5.95 -4.77
CA HIS A 275 -7.21 6.34 -6.17
C HIS A 275 -7.71 7.79 -6.30
N ASP A 276 -7.47 8.41 -7.46
CA ASP A 276 -8.01 9.71 -7.78
C ASP A 276 -9.49 9.59 -8.19
N ASN A 277 -10.39 9.51 -7.20
CA ASN A 277 -11.81 9.23 -7.38
C ASN A 277 -12.72 10.18 -6.58
N GLU A 278 -14.04 10.09 -6.82
CA GLU A 278 -15.06 10.94 -6.19
C GLU A 278 -15.14 10.73 -4.68
N LEU A 279 -15.01 9.48 -4.20
CA LEU A 279 -15.01 9.17 -2.77
C LEU A 279 -13.90 9.94 -2.04
N ASN A 280 -12.70 9.99 -2.63
CA ASN A 280 -11.57 10.70 -2.04
C ASN A 280 -11.77 12.21 -2.06
N THR A 281 -12.40 12.81 -3.08
CA THR A 281 -12.78 14.25 -3.00
C THR A 281 -13.63 14.56 -1.78
N GLU A 282 -14.47 13.63 -1.34
CA GLU A 282 -15.38 13.85 -0.21
C GLU A 282 -14.85 13.37 1.14
N CYS A 283 -13.93 12.40 1.15
CA CYS A 283 -13.46 11.73 2.37
C CYS A 283 -11.99 12.00 2.71
N LEU A 284 -11.15 12.44 1.76
CA LEU A 284 -9.70 12.54 1.93
C LEU A 284 -9.30 13.47 3.08
N ASP A 285 -9.95 14.63 3.25
CA ASP A 285 -9.69 15.53 4.39
C ASP A 285 -9.92 14.82 5.74
N ALA A 286 -11.03 14.10 5.86
CA ALA A 286 -11.36 13.35 7.06
C ALA A 286 -10.40 12.16 7.26
N LEU A 287 -10.00 11.47 6.19
CA LEU A 287 -9.01 10.40 6.21
C LEU A 287 -7.66 10.91 6.73
N LEU A 288 -7.13 11.97 6.13
CA LEU A 288 -5.83 12.52 6.53
C LEU A 288 -5.86 13.04 7.96
N THR A 289 -6.92 13.76 8.35
CA THR A 289 -7.14 14.19 9.76
C THR A 289 -7.16 13.00 10.71
N LYS A 290 -7.80 11.88 10.32
CA LYS A 290 -7.84 10.65 11.13
C LYS A 290 -6.44 10.05 11.30
N LEU A 291 -5.62 10.03 10.25
CA LEU A 291 -4.25 9.53 10.30
C LEU A 291 -3.35 10.41 11.17
N GLU A 292 -3.49 11.73 11.09
CA GLU A 292 -2.80 12.66 11.99
C GLU A 292 -3.15 12.41 13.46
N LYS A 293 -4.45 12.26 13.78
CA LYS A 293 -4.92 11.91 15.14
C LYS A 293 -4.42 10.54 15.60
N ARG A 294 -4.22 9.60 14.68
CA ARG A 294 -3.61 8.29 14.95
C ARG A 294 -2.09 8.38 15.18
N GLY A 295 -1.50 9.57 15.02
CA GLY A 295 -0.08 9.84 15.23
C GLY A 295 0.80 9.57 14.01
N TYR A 296 0.23 9.45 12.82
CA TYR A 296 1.00 9.35 11.58
C TYR A 296 1.58 10.70 11.17
N LYS A 297 2.81 10.65 10.67
CA LYS A 297 3.46 11.74 9.94
C LYS A 297 3.50 11.37 8.46
N PHE A 298 3.04 12.27 7.61
CA PHE A 298 3.16 12.12 6.17
C PHE A 298 4.61 12.36 5.74
N ILE A 299 5.14 11.46 4.92
CA ILE A 299 6.53 11.49 4.45
C ILE A 299 6.58 11.24 2.93
N PRO A 300 7.60 11.74 2.22
CA PRO A 300 7.85 11.34 0.83
C PRO A 300 8.05 9.83 0.68
N LEU A 301 7.65 9.27 -0.47
CA LEU A 301 7.85 7.85 -0.77
C LEU A 301 9.32 7.44 -0.63
N ALA A 302 10.25 8.24 -1.13
CA ALA A 302 11.69 7.99 -0.97
C ALA A 302 12.10 7.77 0.49
N GLN A 303 11.50 8.50 1.43
CA GLN A 303 11.78 8.33 2.84
C GLN A 303 11.20 7.03 3.40
N ALA A 304 10.04 6.59 2.92
CA ALA A 304 9.49 5.29 3.29
C ALA A 304 10.39 4.15 2.77
N LEU A 305 10.78 4.21 1.50
CA LEU A 305 11.62 3.22 0.83
C LEU A 305 13.05 3.13 1.42
N ALA A 306 13.52 4.14 2.12
CA ALA A 306 14.80 4.11 2.81
C ALA A 306 14.80 3.23 4.08
N ASP A 307 13.64 2.79 4.56
CA ASP A 307 13.55 1.86 5.68
C ASP A 307 14.06 0.47 5.26
N PRO A 308 14.92 -0.20 6.08
CA PRO A 308 15.48 -1.51 5.73
C PRO A 308 14.45 -2.60 5.42
N ALA A 309 13.20 -2.48 5.88
CA ALA A 309 12.13 -3.41 5.56
C ALA A 309 11.87 -3.50 4.05
N TYR A 310 12.01 -2.38 3.34
CA TYR A 310 11.80 -2.29 1.89
C TYR A 310 12.91 -2.92 1.04
N ALA A 311 14.03 -3.30 1.67
CA ALA A 311 15.08 -4.09 1.02
C ALA A 311 14.81 -5.61 1.08
N THR A 312 13.71 -6.02 1.74
CA THR A 312 13.30 -7.45 1.79
C THR A 312 12.92 -7.93 0.38
N PRO A 313 13.43 -9.10 -0.06
CA PRO A 313 13.09 -9.64 -1.37
C PRO A 313 11.58 -9.87 -1.54
N ASP A 314 11.05 -9.56 -2.71
CA ASP A 314 9.72 -9.93 -3.14
C ASP A 314 9.78 -11.16 -4.03
N ASN A 315 9.59 -12.34 -3.45
CA ASN A 315 9.58 -13.63 -4.14
C ASN A 315 8.15 -14.10 -4.49
N TYR A 316 7.14 -13.29 -4.23
CA TYR A 316 5.75 -13.65 -4.49
C TYR A 316 5.49 -13.71 -6.00
N ILE A 317 4.86 -14.80 -6.44
CA ILE A 317 4.31 -15.00 -7.78
C ILE A 317 2.85 -15.44 -7.60
N GLY A 318 1.93 -14.70 -8.17
CA GLY A 318 0.50 -15.01 -8.09
C GLY A 318 -0.33 -13.92 -8.74
N ALA A 319 -1.56 -14.28 -9.12
CA ALA A 319 -2.51 -13.39 -9.77
C ALA A 319 -3.25 -12.45 -8.81
N ASP A 320 -3.05 -12.64 -7.50
CA ASP A 320 -3.64 -11.76 -6.50
C ASP A 320 -2.62 -10.67 -6.14
N GLY A 321 -2.96 -9.42 -6.38
CA GLY A 321 -2.13 -8.26 -6.07
C GLY A 321 -2.06 -7.99 -4.56
N ILE A 322 -1.50 -8.91 -3.78
CA ILE A 322 -1.36 -8.76 -2.33
C ILE A 322 -0.33 -7.68 -1.98
N SER A 323 -0.53 -7.02 -0.84
CA SER A 323 0.37 -5.99 -0.34
C SER A 323 1.81 -6.50 -0.12
N TRP A 324 2.80 -5.62 -0.26
CA TRP A 324 4.21 -6.01 -0.10
C TRP A 324 4.56 -6.52 1.29
N ILE A 325 3.88 -6.06 2.33
CA ILE A 325 4.11 -6.57 3.69
C ILE A 325 3.74 -8.06 3.81
N LEU A 326 2.72 -8.52 3.09
CA LEU A 326 2.36 -9.93 3.01
C LEU A 326 3.38 -10.72 2.17
N ARG A 327 3.85 -10.16 1.05
CA ARG A 327 4.92 -10.77 0.24
C ARG A 327 6.20 -10.95 1.04
N TRP A 328 6.59 -9.93 1.80
CA TRP A 328 7.76 -10.02 2.68
C TRP A 328 7.59 -11.04 3.80
N SER A 329 6.37 -11.24 4.33
CA SER A 329 6.12 -12.29 5.30
C SER A 329 6.44 -13.67 4.75
N LEU A 330 6.08 -13.94 3.49
CA LEU A 330 6.42 -15.19 2.81
C LEU A 330 7.94 -15.33 2.63
N ALA A 331 8.61 -14.29 2.15
CA ALA A 331 10.06 -14.31 1.93
C ALA A 331 10.85 -14.52 3.23
N LEU A 332 10.34 -14.02 4.36
CA LEU A 332 10.96 -14.16 5.69
C LEU A 332 10.48 -15.39 6.47
N GLY A 333 9.62 -16.23 5.90
CA GLY A 333 9.03 -17.39 6.56
C GLY A 333 8.21 -17.05 7.81
N LYS A 334 7.59 -15.85 7.83
CA LYS A 334 6.75 -15.38 8.93
C LYS A 334 5.32 -15.89 8.76
N GLN A 335 4.72 -16.33 9.86
CA GLN A 335 3.32 -16.75 9.87
C GLN A 335 2.42 -15.51 9.99
N VAL A 336 1.72 -15.17 8.92
CA VAL A 336 0.69 -14.15 8.87
C VAL A 336 -0.59 -14.82 8.38
N ASP A 337 -1.71 -14.54 9.04
CA ASP A 337 -3.01 -15.02 8.57
C ASP A 337 -3.52 -14.04 7.48
N PHE A 338 -3.39 -14.46 6.24
CA PHE A 338 -3.85 -13.69 5.07
C PHE A 338 -5.38 -13.53 5.05
N LYS A 339 -6.11 -14.45 5.70
CA LYS A 339 -7.58 -14.40 5.78
C LYS A 339 -8.08 -13.46 6.87
N ALA A 340 -7.20 -13.07 7.80
CA ALA A 340 -7.53 -12.08 8.82
C ALA A 340 -7.40 -10.64 8.31
N GLY A 341 -7.02 -10.44 7.05
CA GLY A 341 -7.05 -9.13 6.41
C GLY A 341 -8.47 -8.55 6.44
N PRO A 342 -8.61 -7.24 6.70
CA PRO A 342 -9.92 -6.61 6.69
C PRO A 342 -10.52 -6.64 5.29
N GLU A 343 -11.84 -6.85 5.24
CA GLU A 343 -12.62 -6.81 4.01
C GLU A 343 -13.67 -5.70 4.13
N PRO A 344 -14.00 -5.00 3.03
CA PRO A 344 -15.15 -4.11 3.02
C PRO A 344 -16.41 -4.84 3.48
N PRO A 345 -17.38 -4.15 4.09
CA PRO A 345 -18.62 -4.80 4.54
C PRO A 345 -19.34 -5.53 3.40
N ASP A 346 -19.92 -6.70 3.69
CA ASP A 346 -20.62 -7.55 2.70
C ASP A 346 -21.60 -6.79 1.82
N TRP A 347 -22.32 -5.81 2.38
CA TRP A 347 -23.29 -5.03 1.62
C TRP A 347 -22.60 -4.14 0.57
N ALA A 348 -21.39 -3.62 0.84
CA ALA A 348 -20.62 -2.83 -0.12
C ALA A 348 -20.06 -3.74 -1.21
N ASN A 349 -19.43 -4.87 -0.84
CA ASN A 349 -18.95 -5.86 -1.79
C ASN A 349 -20.07 -6.38 -2.71
N LYS A 350 -21.27 -6.64 -2.20
CA LYS A 350 -22.41 -7.06 -3.03
C LYS A 350 -22.81 -6.02 -4.07
N ILE A 351 -22.83 -4.74 -3.70
CA ILE A 351 -23.13 -3.66 -4.64
C ILE A 351 -22.05 -3.56 -5.69
N PHE A 352 -20.80 -3.55 -5.27
CA PHE A 352 -19.62 -3.51 -6.15
C PHE A 352 -19.61 -4.66 -7.15
N ASP A 353 -19.82 -5.90 -6.70
CA ASP A 353 -19.89 -7.09 -7.56
C ASP A 353 -21.03 -7.02 -8.57
N GLN A 354 -22.18 -6.48 -8.15
CA GLN A 354 -23.30 -6.29 -9.04
C GLN A 354 -22.97 -5.26 -10.14
N MET A 355 -22.42 -4.12 -9.77
CA MET A 355 -22.02 -3.07 -10.73
C MET A 355 -20.98 -3.59 -11.72
N ARG A 356 -19.98 -4.34 -11.26
CA ARG A 356 -19.00 -4.96 -12.16
C ARG A 356 -19.62 -5.92 -13.16
N LYS A 357 -20.58 -6.75 -12.72
CA LYS A 357 -21.29 -7.67 -13.63
C LYS A 357 -22.10 -6.92 -14.68
N GLU A 358 -22.81 -5.87 -14.28
CA GLU A 358 -23.61 -5.03 -15.19
C GLU A 358 -22.71 -4.36 -16.24
N ARG A 359 -21.55 -3.85 -15.86
CA ARG A 359 -20.57 -3.23 -16.76
C ARG A 359 -19.96 -4.24 -17.75
N GLN A 360 -19.63 -5.45 -17.29
CA GLN A 360 -19.08 -6.52 -18.16
C GLN A 360 -20.12 -7.07 -19.16
N GLY A 361 -21.42 -6.98 -18.84
CA GLY A 361 -22.51 -7.40 -19.72
C GLY A 361 -22.92 -6.37 -20.76
N THR A 362 -22.43 -5.13 -20.68
CA THR A 362 -22.77 -4.08 -21.65
C THR A 362 -21.75 -4.10 -22.80
N PRO A 363 -22.18 -4.31 -24.06
CA PRO A 363 -21.25 -4.23 -25.20
C PRO A 363 -20.62 -2.84 -25.26
N GLN A 364 -19.32 -2.77 -25.36
CA GLN A 364 -18.61 -1.51 -25.65
C GLN A 364 -19.01 -1.06 -27.07
N THR A 365 -19.78 0.03 -27.20
CA THR A 365 -20.15 0.66 -28.47
C THR A 365 -19.11 1.67 -28.90
#